data_833775d0d66ebc3f257d4c96d7196c15
#
_entry.id   833775d0d66ebc3f257d4c96d7196c15
#
_cell.length_a   1.000
_cell.length_b   1.000
_cell.length_c   1.000
_cell.angle_alpha   90.00
_cell.angle_beta   90.00
_cell.angle_gamma   90.00
#
_symmetry.space_group_name_H-M   'P 1'
#
loop_
_entity.id
_entity.type
_entity.pdbx_description
1 polymer ?
#
loop_
_entity_poly.entity_id
_entity_poly.type
_entity_poly.pdbx_seq_one_letter_code
_entity_poly.pdbx_strand_id
1 'polypeptide(L)'
;MPGGVVGTGDGGTRVVVGGSAVALAARALRAKAVRLAAQQLGVAEDDVQQNGTVFVERANPERRIELGRLAAVAAMAGAAHGVAPGLEATHYFQPPDIAYASGAHVVLAEVDADTMQVRIGGYWVSHDSGRLINPTIVEGQIQGAVALGLGSALFEEIRYDAAGQPLTATYMDYALPRSDDVPPMQIDHLETPSPLNPLGLKGVGESGTLPVAAVVASAVEDALAPRGIRVEQMPLTPAALCRLLRPELG
;
A
#
# COMPACT_ATOMS: atom_id res chain seq x y z
N MET A 1 -26.18 9.41 -11.32
CA MET A 1 -24.90 8.71 -11.07
C MET A 1 -24.12 9.53 -10.09
N PRO A 2 -23.89 9.15 -8.82
CA PRO A 2 -22.96 9.86 -7.98
C PRO A 2 -21.57 9.63 -8.56
N GLY A 3 -20.86 10.73 -8.80
CA GLY A 3 -19.53 10.73 -9.38
C GLY A 3 -18.59 9.88 -8.55
N GLY A 4 -17.93 8.93 -9.22
CA GLY A 4 -16.88 8.17 -8.62
C GLY A 4 -15.79 9.14 -8.13
N VAL A 5 -15.45 9.04 -6.86
CA VAL A 5 -14.25 9.68 -6.34
C VAL A 5 -13.09 9.03 -7.07
N VAL A 6 -12.54 9.74 -8.03
CA VAL A 6 -11.25 9.39 -8.63
C VAL A 6 -10.25 9.59 -7.50
N GLY A 7 -9.82 8.49 -6.90
CA GLY A 7 -8.77 8.53 -5.90
C GLY A 7 -7.54 9.16 -6.52
N THR A 8 -7.13 10.29 -6.00
CA THR A 8 -5.84 10.87 -6.29
C THR A 8 -4.77 9.91 -5.79
N GLY A 9 -4.12 9.21 -6.70
CA GLY A 9 -2.76 8.69 -6.66
C GLY A 9 -2.23 7.88 -5.49
N ASP A 10 -3.02 7.52 -4.47
CA ASP A 10 -2.52 6.57 -3.48
C ASP A 10 -3.06 5.16 -3.77
N GLY A 11 -2.19 4.27 -4.19
CA GLY A 11 -2.51 2.87 -4.49
C GLY A 11 -3.17 2.09 -3.34
N GLY A 12 -3.36 2.70 -2.18
CA GLY A 12 -4.03 2.16 -1.00
C GLY A 12 -5.55 2.22 -1.03
N THR A 13 -6.14 3.05 -1.86
CA THR A 13 -7.58 3.32 -1.87
C THR A 13 -8.40 2.06 -2.14
N ARG A 14 -7.93 1.15 -2.98
CA ARG A 14 -8.66 -0.09 -3.31
C ARG A 14 -8.88 -0.99 -2.11
N VAL A 15 -7.85 -1.21 -1.29
CA VAL A 15 -7.95 -2.06 -0.09
C VAL A 15 -8.70 -1.33 1.03
N VAL A 16 -8.49 -0.02 1.18
CA VAL A 16 -9.22 0.80 2.16
C VAL A 16 -10.72 0.78 1.85
N VAL A 17 -11.14 1.05 0.62
CA VAL A 17 -12.55 1.10 0.22
C VAL A 17 -13.13 -0.31 0.07
N GLY A 18 -12.57 -1.12 -0.82
CA GLY A 18 -13.09 -2.45 -1.14
C GLY A 18 -12.96 -3.42 0.03
N GLY A 19 -11.81 -3.44 0.70
CA GLY A 19 -11.59 -4.28 1.88
C GLY A 19 -12.52 -3.92 3.04
N SER A 20 -12.76 -2.62 3.27
CA SER A 20 -13.72 -2.17 4.29
C SER A 20 -15.16 -2.55 3.93
N ALA A 21 -15.56 -2.40 2.67
CA ALA A 21 -16.90 -2.83 2.22
C ALA A 21 -17.10 -4.34 2.43
N VAL A 22 -16.11 -5.15 2.06
CA VAL A 22 -16.12 -6.61 2.28
C VAL A 22 -16.19 -6.95 3.77
N ALA A 23 -15.39 -6.28 4.61
CA ALA A 23 -15.41 -6.51 6.06
C ALA A 23 -16.77 -6.15 6.69
N LEU A 24 -17.39 -5.05 6.26
CA LEU A 24 -18.73 -4.67 6.73
C LEU A 24 -19.79 -5.66 6.25
N ALA A 25 -19.75 -6.09 4.99
CA ALA A 25 -20.65 -7.11 4.47
C ALA A 25 -20.51 -8.44 5.22
N ALA A 26 -19.27 -8.87 5.49
CA ALA A 26 -19.01 -10.09 6.26
C ALA A 26 -19.53 -10.00 7.70
N ARG A 27 -19.37 -8.86 8.37
CA ARG A 27 -19.92 -8.62 9.73
C ARG A 27 -21.46 -8.67 9.71
N ALA A 28 -22.10 -8.04 8.74
CA ALA A 28 -23.55 -8.06 8.59
C ALA A 28 -24.07 -9.47 8.29
N LEU A 29 -23.37 -10.20 7.42
CA LEU A 29 -23.70 -11.58 7.11
C LEU A 29 -23.56 -12.50 8.34
N ARG A 30 -22.48 -12.31 9.11
CA ARG A 30 -22.27 -13.03 10.38
C ARG A 30 -23.39 -12.75 11.39
N ALA A 31 -23.77 -11.49 11.58
CA ALA A 31 -24.85 -11.12 12.48
C ALA A 31 -26.18 -11.76 12.03
N LYS A 32 -26.48 -11.78 10.74
CA LYS A 32 -27.64 -12.46 10.18
C LYS A 32 -27.62 -13.97 10.46
N ALA A 33 -26.47 -14.61 10.27
CA ALA A 33 -26.30 -16.05 10.53
C ALA A 33 -26.47 -16.38 12.02
N VAL A 34 -25.90 -15.57 12.94
CA VAL A 34 -26.06 -15.72 14.38
C VAL A 34 -27.54 -15.61 14.80
N ARG A 35 -28.25 -14.59 14.26
CA ARG A 35 -29.69 -14.43 14.52
C ARG A 35 -30.51 -15.64 14.10
N LEU A 36 -30.27 -16.14 12.88
CA LEU A 36 -30.94 -17.33 12.38
C LEU A 36 -30.59 -18.57 13.22
N ALA A 37 -29.32 -18.72 13.61
CA ALA A 37 -28.90 -19.83 14.46
C ALA A 37 -29.59 -19.78 15.85
N ALA A 38 -29.64 -18.60 16.46
CA ALA A 38 -30.33 -18.38 17.73
C ALA A 38 -31.80 -18.81 17.66
N GLN A 39 -32.51 -18.40 16.60
CA GLN A 39 -33.90 -18.80 16.39
C GLN A 39 -34.07 -20.31 16.17
N GLN A 40 -33.18 -20.93 15.38
CA GLN A 40 -33.24 -22.37 15.11
C GLN A 40 -32.88 -23.20 16.33
N LEU A 41 -31.99 -22.71 17.17
CA LEU A 41 -31.61 -23.34 18.44
C LEU A 41 -32.55 -22.98 19.61
N GLY A 42 -33.42 -21.97 19.46
CA GLY A 42 -34.33 -21.50 20.50
C GLY A 42 -33.61 -20.85 21.69
N VAL A 43 -32.54 -20.09 21.43
CA VAL A 43 -31.70 -19.40 22.42
C VAL A 43 -31.52 -17.92 22.07
N ALA A 44 -30.96 -17.13 22.98
CA ALA A 44 -30.61 -15.75 22.69
C ALA A 44 -29.40 -15.67 21.75
N GLU A 45 -29.25 -14.55 20.98
CA GLU A 45 -28.12 -14.36 20.08
C GLU A 45 -26.77 -14.40 20.80
N ASP A 46 -26.70 -13.88 22.04
CA ASP A 46 -25.51 -13.90 22.90
C ASP A 46 -25.10 -15.29 23.37
N ASP A 47 -26.03 -16.25 23.36
CA ASP A 47 -25.77 -17.65 23.73
C ASP A 47 -25.26 -18.47 22.53
N VAL A 48 -25.20 -17.87 21.32
CA VAL A 48 -24.65 -18.53 20.14
C VAL A 48 -23.17 -18.25 20.01
N GLN A 49 -22.40 -19.32 19.81
CA GLN A 49 -20.99 -19.25 19.46
C GLN A 49 -20.78 -19.78 18.03
N GLN A 50 -20.02 -19.04 17.22
CA GLN A 50 -19.61 -19.49 15.88
C GLN A 50 -18.24 -20.14 15.97
N ASN A 51 -18.13 -21.39 15.50
CA ASN A 51 -16.88 -22.13 15.35
C ASN A 51 -16.71 -22.52 13.88
N GLY A 52 -16.00 -21.67 13.12
CA GLY A 52 -15.89 -21.84 11.66
C GLY A 52 -17.26 -21.74 10.97
N THR A 53 -17.71 -22.83 10.36
CA THR A 53 -19.02 -22.94 9.68
C THR A 53 -20.14 -23.46 10.57
N VAL A 54 -19.86 -23.76 11.85
CA VAL A 54 -20.82 -24.33 12.79
C VAL A 54 -21.19 -23.30 13.84
N PHE A 55 -22.47 -23.19 14.15
CA PHE A 55 -23.01 -22.36 15.21
C PHE A 55 -23.51 -23.26 16.32
N VAL A 56 -23.08 -23.03 17.56
CA VAL A 56 -23.38 -23.85 18.71
C VAL A 56 -23.98 -23.01 19.83
N GLU A 57 -24.84 -23.64 20.66
CA GLU A 57 -25.23 -23.06 21.93
C GLU A 57 -24.05 -23.13 22.91
N ARG A 58 -23.69 -22.01 23.56
CA ARG A 58 -22.54 -21.94 24.47
C ARG A 58 -22.67 -22.89 25.66
N ALA A 59 -23.89 -23.03 26.21
CA ALA A 59 -24.17 -23.88 27.36
C ALA A 59 -24.23 -25.37 27.00
N ASN A 60 -24.53 -25.71 25.76
CA ASN A 60 -24.65 -27.09 25.29
C ASN A 60 -24.14 -27.21 23.82
N PRO A 61 -22.83 -27.45 23.60
CA PRO A 61 -22.24 -27.53 22.26
C PRO A 61 -22.76 -28.67 21.37
N GLU A 62 -23.47 -29.64 21.92
CA GLU A 62 -24.16 -30.68 21.14
C GLU A 62 -25.35 -30.11 20.34
N ARG A 63 -25.95 -29.02 20.84
CA ARG A 63 -26.96 -28.27 20.10
C ARG A 63 -26.28 -27.32 19.14
N ARG A 64 -26.23 -27.72 17.88
CA ARG A 64 -25.48 -27.06 16.84
C ARG A 64 -26.23 -27.04 15.51
N ILE A 65 -25.88 -26.08 14.67
CA ILE A 65 -26.39 -25.93 13.31
C ILE A 65 -25.27 -25.52 12.35
N GLU A 66 -25.23 -26.13 11.20
CA GLU A 66 -24.26 -25.85 10.13
C GLU A 66 -24.68 -24.63 9.32
N LEU A 67 -23.70 -23.86 8.82
CA LEU A 67 -23.92 -22.69 7.95
C LEU A 67 -24.76 -23.04 6.71
N GLY A 68 -24.54 -24.21 6.10
CA GLY A 68 -25.32 -24.66 4.95
C GLY A 68 -26.81 -24.84 5.27
N ARG A 69 -27.12 -25.31 6.48
CA ARG A 69 -28.52 -25.42 6.94
C ARG A 69 -29.13 -24.04 7.17
N LEU A 70 -28.36 -23.10 7.75
CA LEU A 70 -28.82 -21.71 7.92
C LEU A 70 -29.08 -21.04 6.57
N ALA A 71 -28.23 -21.30 5.56
CA ALA A 71 -28.43 -20.79 4.21
C ALA A 71 -29.73 -21.30 3.59
N ALA A 72 -30.05 -22.59 3.77
CA ALA A 72 -31.31 -23.17 3.32
C ALA A 72 -32.53 -22.55 4.04
N VAL A 73 -32.45 -22.36 5.35
CA VAL A 73 -33.49 -21.66 6.12
C VAL A 73 -33.67 -20.23 5.64
N ALA A 74 -32.57 -19.50 5.45
CA ALA A 74 -32.63 -18.12 4.96
C ALA A 74 -33.27 -18.01 3.57
N ALA A 75 -33.00 -18.97 2.67
CA ALA A 75 -33.55 -18.98 1.33
C ALA A 75 -35.06 -19.26 1.32
N MET A 76 -35.53 -20.16 2.17
CA MET A 76 -36.93 -20.64 2.16
C MET A 76 -37.85 -19.80 3.05
N ALA A 77 -37.38 -19.32 4.18
CA ALA A 77 -38.23 -18.75 5.22
C ALA A 77 -37.63 -17.49 5.89
N GLY A 78 -36.70 -16.82 5.26
CA GLY A 78 -36.03 -15.65 5.85
C GLY A 78 -36.99 -14.58 6.34
N ALA A 79 -38.03 -14.25 5.56
CA ALA A 79 -39.03 -13.26 5.92
C ALA A 79 -39.85 -13.68 7.19
N ALA A 80 -40.15 -14.95 7.34
CA ALA A 80 -40.83 -15.46 8.54
C ALA A 80 -39.98 -15.38 9.82
N HIS A 81 -38.66 -15.27 9.66
CA HIS A 81 -37.69 -15.09 10.74
C HIS A 81 -37.25 -13.64 10.95
N GLY A 82 -37.93 -12.67 10.31
CA GLY A 82 -37.60 -11.25 10.43
C GLY A 82 -36.27 -10.85 9.80
N VAL A 83 -35.75 -11.63 8.85
CA VAL A 83 -34.53 -11.34 8.10
C VAL A 83 -34.87 -11.35 6.59
N ALA A 84 -34.14 -10.56 5.81
CA ALA A 84 -34.25 -10.60 4.36
C ALA A 84 -33.93 -12.01 3.82
N PRO A 85 -34.60 -12.50 2.76
CA PRO A 85 -34.32 -13.80 2.17
C PRO A 85 -32.85 -13.96 1.75
N GLY A 86 -32.36 -15.19 1.73
CA GLY A 86 -30.98 -15.53 1.38
C GLY A 86 -29.96 -15.21 2.48
N LEU A 87 -28.83 -15.89 2.46
CA LEU A 87 -27.71 -15.63 3.35
C LEU A 87 -26.69 -14.75 2.61
N GLU A 88 -27.04 -13.51 2.41
CA GLU A 88 -26.27 -12.52 1.66
C GLU A 88 -26.29 -11.15 2.37
N ALA A 89 -25.25 -10.33 2.11
CA ALA A 89 -25.21 -8.95 2.56
C ALA A 89 -24.39 -8.13 1.54
N THR A 90 -24.85 -6.93 1.27
CA THR A 90 -24.14 -5.95 0.43
C THR A 90 -23.87 -4.71 1.26
N HIS A 91 -22.63 -4.25 1.24
CA HIS A 91 -22.24 -2.99 1.86
C HIS A 91 -21.39 -2.16 0.93
N TYR A 92 -21.57 -0.85 1.02
CA TYR A 92 -20.72 0.15 0.41
C TYR A 92 -19.95 0.85 1.52
N PHE A 93 -18.71 1.21 1.23
CA PHE A 93 -17.90 1.97 2.14
C PHE A 93 -17.28 3.16 1.40
N GLN A 94 -17.44 4.33 1.97
CA GLN A 94 -16.76 5.55 1.54
C GLN A 94 -16.03 6.10 2.77
N PRO A 95 -14.70 6.23 2.72
CA PRO A 95 -13.96 6.83 3.83
C PRO A 95 -14.35 8.31 3.93
N PRO A 96 -14.43 8.87 5.14
CA PRO A 96 -14.75 10.29 5.34
C PRO A 96 -13.63 11.22 4.88
N ASP A 97 -12.39 10.71 4.82
CA ASP A 97 -11.21 11.42 4.36
C ASP A 97 -10.11 10.43 3.93
N ILE A 98 -8.98 10.95 3.42
CA ILE A 98 -7.84 10.17 2.99
C ILE A 98 -7.03 9.69 4.20
N ALA A 99 -6.71 8.41 4.24
CA ALA A 99 -5.83 7.81 5.26
C ALA A 99 -4.39 7.78 4.74
N TYR A 100 -3.62 8.80 5.09
CA TYR A 100 -2.22 8.91 4.67
C TYR A 100 -1.33 7.89 5.39
N ALA A 101 -0.48 7.21 4.62
CA ALA A 101 0.67 6.51 5.13
C ALA A 101 1.74 7.52 5.56
N SER A 102 2.65 7.10 6.41
CA SER A 102 3.82 7.89 6.81
C SER A 102 5.06 7.00 6.84
N GLY A 103 6.24 7.61 6.72
CA GLY A 103 7.49 6.87 6.77
C GLY A 103 8.69 7.79 6.82
N ALA A 104 9.82 7.19 7.17
CA ALA A 104 11.13 7.81 7.14
C ALA A 104 12.08 6.92 6.34
N HIS A 105 12.91 7.53 5.50
CA HIS A 105 13.92 6.85 4.71
C HIS A 105 15.30 7.38 5.09
N VAL A 106 16.28 6.47 5.15
CA VAL A 106 17.68 6.79 5.37
C VAL A 106 18.51 6.11 4.29
N VAL A 107 19.45 6.84 3.72
CA VAL A 107 20.32 6.37 2.64
C VAL A 107 21.77 6.61 2.98
N LEU A 108 22.61 5.62 2.68
CA LEU A 108 24.05 5.77 2.64
C LEU A 108 24.47 5.78 1.17
N ALA A 109 25.03 6.90 0.70
CA ALA A 109 25.50 7.07 -0.67
C ALA A 109 27.01 7.31 -0.72
N GLU A 110 27.63 6.81 -1.79
CA GLU A 110 29.00 7.09 -2.17
C GLU A 110 29.00 7.75 -3.56
N VAL A 111 29.75 8.82 -3.72
CA VAL A 111 29.91 9.52 -5.01
C VAL A 111 31.34 9.35 -5.49
N ASP A 112 31.53 8.67 -6.61
CA ASP A 112 32.81 8.55 -7.29
C ASP A 112 33.05 9.83 -8.12
N ALA A 113 34.01 10.65 -7.71
CA ALA A 113 34.30 11.92 -8.36
C ALA A 113 35.06 11.79 -9.70
N ASP A 114 35.56 10.61 -10.04
CA ASP A 114 36.24 10.33 -11.32
C ASP A 114 35.25 9.83 -12.38
N THR A 115 34.37 8.91 -12.00
CA THR A 115 33.36 8.33 -12.88
C THR A 115 32.00 9.04 -12.83
N MET A 116 31.81 9.93 -11.86
CA MET A 116 30.53 10.64 -11.60
C MET A 116 29.37 9.68 -11.28
N GLN A 117 29.66 8.50 -10.74
CA GLN A 117 28.64 7.54 -10.37
C GLN A 117 28.23 7.71 -8.91
N VAL A 118 26.93 7.58 -8.65
CA VAL A 118 26.36 7.46 -7.31
C VAL A 118 26.10 5.99 -7.02
N ARG A 119 26.65 5.49 -5.93
CA ARG A 119 26.37 4.14 -5.43
C ARG A 119 25.60 4.24 -4.12
N ILE A 120 24.50 3.54 -4.03
CA ILE A 120 23.72 3.42 -2.80
C ILE A 120 24.24 2.20 -2.04
N GLY A 121 24.97 2.45 -0.94
CA GLY A 121 25.59 1.43 -0.10
C GLY A 121 24.65 0.80 0.93
N GLY A 122 23.55 1.50 1.28
CA GLY A 122 22.52 0.99 2.19
C GLY A 122 21.24 1.82 2.13
N TYR A 123 20.11 1.17 2.40
CA TYR A 123 18.80 1.80 2.38
C TYR A 123 17.92 1.28 3.52
N TRP A 124 17.41 2.16 4.34
CA TRP A 124 16.55 1.84 5.47
C TRP A 124 15.23 2.58 5.34
N VAL A 125 14.16 1.86 5.65
CA VAL A 125 12.79 2.40 5.60
C VAL A 125 12.09 2.04 6.90
N SER A 126 11.54 3.03 7.60
CA SER A 126 10.51 2.81 8.61
C SER A 126 9.19 3.31 8.05
N HIS A 127 8.19 2.45 7.96
CA HIS A 127 6.95 2.72 7.24
C HIS A 127 5.71 2.39 8.07
N ASP A 128 4.71 3.26 8.03
CA ASP A 128 3.40 3.07 8.66
C ASP A 128 2.29 3.10 7.62
N SER A 129 1.79 1.93 7.26
CA SER A 129 0.60 1.74 6.42
C SER A 129 -0.66 1.37 7.22
N GLY A 130 -0.70 1.70 8.51
CA GLY A 130 -1.75 1.28 9.42
C GLY A 130 -1.63 -0.21 9.70
N ARG A 131 -2.76 -0.91 9.81
CA ARG A 131 -2.73 -2.36 10.02
C ARG A 131 -2.20 -3.10 8.81
N LEU A 132 -1.24 -3.99 8.99
CA LEU A 132 -0.71 -4.85 7.94
C LEU A 132 -1.65 -6.04 7.68
N ILE A 133 -2.25 -6.09 6.50
CA ILE A 133 -3.08 -7.25 6.10
C ILE A 133 -2.20 -8.39 5.62
N ASN A 134 -1.19 -8.06 4.81
CA ASN A 134 -0.22 -9.03 4.30
C ASN A 134 1.17 -8.36 4.28
N PRO A 135 2.04 -8.65 5.26
CA PRO A 135 3.36 -8.05 5.35
C PRO A 135 4.20 -8.24 4.08
N THR A 136 4.20 -9.44 3.49
CA THR A 136 4.98 -9.73 2.27
C THR A 136 4.58 -8.83 1.10
N ILE A 137 3.28 -8.56 0.94
CA ILE A 137 2.81 -7.64 -0.11
C ILE A 137 3.24 -6.21 0.20
N VAL A 138 3.13 -5.78 1.45
CA VAL A 138 3.53 -4.42 1.87
C VAL A 138 5.02 -4.21 1.64
N GLU A 139 5.86 -5.14 2.04
CA GLU A 139 7.31 -5.08 1.79
C GLU A 139 7.63 -5.03 0.30
N GLY A 140 6.98 -5.87 -0.52
CA GLY A 140 7.15 -5.87 -1.97
C GLY A 140 6.73 -4.53 -2.61
N GLN A 141 5.68 -3.89 -2.11
CA GLN A 141 5.27 -2.55 -2.55
C GLN A 141 6.32 -1.49 -2.19
N ILE A 142 6.85 -1.52 -0.98
CA ILE A 142 7.88 -0.57 -0.54
C ILE A 142 9.16 -0.75 -1.36
N GLN A 143 9.63 -1.99 -1.53
CA GLN A 143 10.83 -2.28 -2.32
C GLN A 143 10.67 -1.83 -3.77
N GLY A 144 9.54 -2.15 -4.40
CA GLY A 144 9.23 -1.71 -5.76
C GLY A 144 9.12 -0.20 -5.89
N ALA A 145 8.52 0.46 -4.91
CA ALA A 145 8.38 1.91 -4.86
C ALA A 145 9.75 2.61 -4.69
N VAL A 146 10.63 2.07 -3.85
CA VAL A 146 12.00 2.58 -3.72
C VAL A 146 12.78 2.38 -5.02
N ALA A 147 12.68 1.21 -5.66
CA ALA A 147 13.34 0.95 -6.94
C ALA A 147 12.90 1.96 -8.02
N LEU A 148 11.58 2.24 -8.11
CA LEU A 148 11.04 3.27 -9.00
C LEU A 148 11.60 4.66 -8.67
N GLY A 149 11.65 5.00 -7.37
CA GLY A 149 12.19 6.29 -6.93
C GLY A 149 13.69 6.44 -7.21
N LEU A 150 14.48 5.36 -7.08
CA LEU A 150 15.90 5.35 -7.46
C LEU A 150 16.06 5.55 -8.98
N GLY A 151 15.19 4.93 -9.79
CA GLY A 151 15.13 5.18 -11.22
C GLY A 151 14.99 6.66 -11.54
N SER A 152 13.97 7.29 -10.96
CA SER A 152 13.71 8.72 -11.14
C SER A 152 14.81 9.63 -10.57
N ALA A 153 15.51 9.17 -9.51
CA ALA A 153 16.57 9.96 -8.88
C ALA A 153 17.91 9.92 -9.62
N LEU A 154 18.25 8.79 -10.24
CA LEU A 154 19.61 8.53 -10.72
C LEU A 154 19.72 8.23 -12.22
N PHE A 155 18.64 7.78 -12.88
CA PHE A 155 18.73 7.17 -14.21
C PHE A 155 17.76 7.73 -15.23
N GLU A 156 16.47 7.84 -14.88
CA GLU A 156 15.38 8.04 -15.82
C GLU A 156 15.25 9.51 -16.24
N GLU A 157 15.45 9.80 -17.51
CA GLU A 157 15.32 11.14 -18.06
C GLU A 157 14.68 11.10 -19.45
N ILE A 158 13.60 11.85 -19.65
CA ILE A 158 13.03 12.08 -20.98
C ILE A 158 13.67 13.33 -21.55
N ARG A 159 14.41 13.18 -22.65
CA ARG A 159 15.12 14.27 -23.34
C ARG A 159 14.49 14.55 -24.68
N TYR A 160 14.45 15.84 -25.03
CA TYR A 160 13.95 16.31 -26.32
C TYR A 160 15.03 17.13 -27.03
N ASP A 161 15.01 17.11 -28.34
CA ASP A 161 15.83 18.04 -29.16
C ASP A 161 15.17 19.45 -29.25
N ALA A 162 15.83 20.36 -29.94
CA ALA A 162 15.35 21.74 -30.12
C ALA A 162 14.03 21.82 -30.92
N ALA A 163 13.65 20.78 -31.65
CA ALA A 163 12.41 20.68 -32.41
C ALA A 163 11.29 19.99 -31.60
N GLY A 164 11.55 19.56 -30.35
CA GLY A 164 10.59 18.85 -29.51
C GLY A 164 10.48 17.35 -29.81
N GLN A 165 11.40 16.79 -30.58
CA GLN A 165 11.46 15.36 -30.87
C GLN A 165 12.07 14.63 -29.67
N PRO A 166 11.42 13.56 -29.10
CA PRO A 166 11.99 12.79 -28.02
C PRO A 166 13.24 12.03 -28.46
N LEU A 167 14.32 12.17 -27.70
CA LEU A 167 15.60 11.50 -27.92
C LEU A 167 15.73 10.20 -27.15
N THR A 168 15.04 10.07 -26.01
CA THR A 168 15.02 8.87 -25.15
C THR A 168 13.76 8.05 -25.42
N ALA A 169 13.60 7.58 -26.66
CA ALA A 169 12.37 6.93 -27.13
C ALA A 169 12.41 5.39 -27.05
N THR A 170 13.57 4.80 -26.72
CA THR A 170 13.73 3.34 -26.61
C THR A 170 14.39 2.97 -25.30
N TYR A 171 14.30 1.70 -24.88
CA TYR A 171 15.03 1.19 -23.70
C TYR A 171 16.56 1.19 -23.85
N MET A 172 17.09 1.49 -25.02
CA MET A 172 18.52 1.73 -25.21
C MET A 172 18.93 3.11 -24.71
N ASP A 173 18.02 4.08 -24.78
CA ASP A 173 18.26 5.49 -24.48
C ASP A 173 17.66 5.90 -23.14
N TYR A 174 16.55 5.27 -22.73
CA TYR A 174 15.87 5.50 -21.47
C TYR A 174 16.35 4.47 -20.43
N ALA A 175 17.22 4.88 -19.53
CA ALA A 175 17.83 4.00 -18.56
C ALA A 175 16.85 3.68 -17.42
N LEU A 176 16.47 2.40 -17.29
CA LEU A 176 15.73 1.89 -16.12
C LEU A 176 16.72 1.32 -15.10
N PRO A 177 16.41 1.39 -13.80
CA PRO A 177 17.21 0.72 -12.78
C PRO A 177 17.14 -0.79 -12.98
N ARG A 178 18.29 -1.45 -12.84
CA ARG A 178 18.42 -2.90 -12.88
C ARG A 178 18.50 -3.46 -11.46
N SER A 179 18.44 -4.76 -11.31
CA SER A 179 18.47 -5.42 -10.01
C SER A 179 19.74 -5.14 -9.20
N ASP A 180 20.86 -4.87 -9.86
CA ASP A 180 22.15 -4.50 -9.26
C ASP A 180 22.27 -3.01 -8.89
N ASP A 181 21.38 -2.17 -9.43
CA ASP A 181 21.28 -0.75 -9.06
C ASP A 181 20.43 -0.53 -7.79
N VAL A 182 19.65 -1.54 -7.37
CA VAL A 182 18.78 -1.47 -6.20
C VAL A 182 19.48 -2.11 -5.00
N PRO A 183 19.78 -1.33 -3.93
CA PRO A 183 20.48 -1.87 -2.77
C PRO A 183 19.60 -2.82 -1.95
N PRO A 184 20.20 -3.71 -1.14
CA PRO A 184 19.46 -4.39 -0.09
C PRO A 184 18.82 -3.38 0.85
N MET A 185 17.54 -3.59 1.18
CA MET A 185 16.76 -2.70 2.03
C MET A 185 16.46 -3.35 3.37
N GLN A 186 16.54 -2.55 4.42
CA GLN A 186 16.00 -2.92 5.73
C GLN A 186 14.70 -2.15 5.92
N ILE A 187 13.60 -2.88 6.09
CA ILE A 187 12.27 -2.31 6.22
C ILE A 187 11.74 -2.65 7.61
N ASP A 188 11.34 -1.62 8.34
CA ASP A 188 10.66 -1.71 9.62
C ASP A 188 9.23 -1.16 9.49
N HIS A 189 8.28 -1.77 10.21
CA HIS A 189 6.89 -1.40 10.15
C HIS A 189 6.39 -0.86 11.48
N LEU A 190 5.75 0.29 11.40
CA LEU A 190 4.91 0.83 12.46
C LEU A 190 3.44 0.56 12.08
N GLU A 191 2.64 0.18 13.06
CA GLU A 191 1.21 -0.02 12.87
C GLU A 191 0.43 0.99 13.70
N THR A 192 0.11 2.16 13.09
CA THR A 192 -0.80 3.14 13.68
C THR A 192 -2.13 3.08 12.94
N PRO A 193 -3.13 2.32 13.45
CA PRO A 193 -4.39 2.12 12.73
C PRO A 193 -5.12 3.42 12.46
N SER A 194 -5.56 3.60 11.21
CA SER A 194 -6.38 4.76 10.82
C SER A 194 -7.78 4.66 11.44
N PRO A 195 -8.30 5.71 12.05
CA PRO A 195 -9.69 5.76 12.51
C PRO A 195 -10.71 5.92 11.39
N LEU A 196 -10.26 6.21 10.16
CA LEU A 196 -11.11 6.58 9.03
C LEU A 196 -11.73 5.37 8.30
N ASN A 197 -11.35 4.15 8.70
CA ASN A 197 -11.92 2.91 8.14
C ASN A 197 -11.94 1.79 9.16
N PRO A 198 -12.87 0.81 9.02
CA PRO A 198 -13.09 -0.24 10.02
C PRO A 198 -11.97 -1.28 10.14
N LEU A 199 -10.99 -1.25 9.25
CA LEU A 199 -9.84 -2.15 9.24
C LEU A 199 -8.55 -1.49 9.75
N GLY A 200 -8.54 -0.15 9.92
CA GLY A 200 -7.37 0.59 10.36
C GLY A 200 -6.29 0.70 9.29
N LEU A 201 -6.65 0.63 8.02
CA LEU A 201 -5.72 0.61 6.90
C LEU A 201 -5.29 2.02 6.50
N LYS A 202 -4.09 2.12 5.92
CA LYS A 202 -3.58 3.28 5.17
C LYS A 202 -3.07 2.81 3.81
N GLY A 203 -2.84 3.75 2.89
CA GLY A 203 -2.26 3.45 1.59
C GLY A 203 -0.81 2.96 1.68
N VAL A 204 -0.37 2.10 0.74
CA VAL A 204 1.00 1.62 0.70
C VAL A 204 1.59 1.62 -0.70
N GLY A 205 0.75 1.70 -1.75
CA GLY A 205 1.16 1.48 -3.13
C GLY A 205 2.27 2.42 -3.62
N GLU A 206 2.17 3.71 -3.31
CA GLU A 206 3.11 4.74 -3.80
C GLU A 206 3.88 5.42 -2.67
N SER A 207 3.54 5.16 -1.41
CA SER A 207 4.12 5.87 -0.27
C SER A 207 5.63 5.68 -0.13
N GLY A 208 6.17 4.54 -0.57
CA GLY A 208 7.60 4.27 -0.58
C GLY A 208 8.39 5.06 -1.63
N THR A 209 7.74 5.61 -2.68
CA THR A 209 8.44 6.36 -3.74
C THR A 209 8.69 7.82 -3.36
N LEU A 210 7.75 8.43 -2.64
CA LEU A 210 7.73 9.88 -2.39
C LEU A 210 9.02 10.46 -1.78
N PRO A 211 9.67 9.84 -0.77
CA PRO A 211 10.86 10.42 -0.16
C PRO A 211 12.15 10.09 -0.90
N VAL A 212 12.15 9.19 -1.89
CA VAL A 212 13.40 8.64 -2.46
C VAL A 212 14.25 9.70 -3.12
N ALA A 213 13.68 10.53 -3.99
CA ALA A 213 14.43 11.58 -4.66
C ALA A 213 15.08 12.56 -3.66
N ALA A 214 14.31 12.96 -2.63
CA ALA A 214 14.77 13.90 -1.62
C ALA A 214 15.90 13.30 -0.75
N VAL A 215 15.76 12.05 -0.30
CA VAL A 215 16.78 11.42 0.55
C VAL A 215 18.05 11.11 -0.23
N VAL A 216 17.94 10.74 -1.53
CA VAL A 216 19.11 10.54 -2.40
C VAL A 216 19.81 11.88 -2.66
N ALA A 217 19.07 12.95 -2.97
CA ALA A 217 19.65 14.28 -3.13
C ALA A 217 20.41 14.72 -1.87
N SER A 218 19.80 14.57 -0.68
CA SER A 218 20.41 14.91 0.59
C SER A 218 21.69 14.09 0.87
N ALA A 219 21.68 12.80 0.56
CA ALA A 219 22.87 11.94 0.74
C ALA A 219 24.00 12.33 -0.22
N VAL A 220 23.70 12.70 -1.45
CA VAL A 220 24.69 13.19 -2.42
C VAL A 220 25.22 14.56 -2.02
N GLU A 221 24.37 15.47 -1.55
CA GLU A 221 24.81 16.78 -1.01
C GLU A 221 25.75 16.58 0.18
N ASP A 222 25.43 15.67 1.09
CA ASP A 222 26.28 15.38 2.26
C ASP A 222 27.64 14.80 1.83
N ALA A 223 27.66 13.86 0.89
CA ALA A 223 28.90 13.31 0.33
C ALA A 223 29.75 14.38 -0.36
N LEU A 224 29.14 15.39 -0.98
CA LEU A 224 29.80 16.48 -1.70
C LEU A 224 29.91 17.78 -0.87
N ALA A 225 29.54 17.76 0.42
CA ALA A 225 29.60 18.92 1.30
C ALA A 225 30.96 19.63 1.34
N PRO A 226 32.14 18.92 1.32
CA PRO A 226 33.44 19.59 1.26
C PRO A 226 33.66 20.45 0.01
N ARG A 227 32.85 20.24 -1.04
CA ARG A 227 32.90 21.03 -2.29
C ARG A 227 31.82 22.11 -2.37
N GLY A 228 30.96 22.22 -1.35
CA GLY A 228 29.87 23.20 -1.31
C GLY A 228 28.77 22.98 -2.37
N ILE A 229 28.64 21.76 -2.89
CA ILE A 229 27.67 21.42 -3.92
C ILE A 229 26.26 21.36 -3.34
N ARG A 230 25.30 21.92 -4.06
CA ARG A 230 23.85 21.79 -3.83
C ARG A 230 23.20 21.07 -5.01
N VAL A 231 22.24 20.19 -4.72
CA VAL A 231 21.45 19.48 -5.71
C VAL A 231 20.14 20.24 -5.94
N GLU A 232 20.00 20.86 -7.11
CA GLU A 232 18.82 21.64 -7.47
C GLU A 232 17.99 20.97 -8.56
N GLN A 233 18.53 19.93 -9.20
CA GLN A 233 17.88 19.22 -10.30
C GLN A 233 18.11 17.72 -10.22
N MET A 234 17.14 16.96 -10.68
CA MET A 234 17.15 15.50 -10.82
C MET A 234 16.85 15.16 -12.30
N PRO A 235 17.25 13.98 -12.77
CA PRO A 235 18.03 12.94 -12.12
C PRO A 235 19.51 13.29 -11.97
N LEU A 236 20.18 12.67 -10.98
CA LEU A 236 21.63 12.81 -10.73
C LEU A 236 22.42 11.82 -11.59
N THR A 237 22.24 11.90 -12.90
CA THR A 237 23.01 11.11 -13.86
C THR A 237 24.50 11.50 -13.82
N PRO A 238 25.43 10.63 -14.29
CA PRO A 238 26.84 10.99 -14.38
C PRO A 238 27.09 12.30 -15.14
N ALA A 239 26.32 12.56 -16.19
CA ALA A 239 26.40 13.81 -16.94
C ALA A 239 25.93 15.03 -16.12
N ALA A 240 24.87 14.88 -15.31
CA ALA A 240 24.39 15.93 -14.42
C ALA A 240 25.41 16.22 -13.32
N LEU A 241 25.97 15.19 -12.70
CA LEU A 241 27.03 15.33 -11.68
C LEU A 241 28.31 15.93 -12.25
N CYS A 242 28.67 15.59 -13.49
CA CYS A 242 29.82 16.19 -14.17
C CYS A 242 29.63 17.72 -14.30
N ARG A 243 28.47 18.18 -14.72
CA ARG A 243 28.16 19.63 -14.79
C ARG A 243 28.22 20.32 -13.42
N LEU A 244 27.77 19.63 -12.37
CA LEU A 244 27.84 20.17 -11.00
C LEU A 244 29.26 20.23 -10.44
N LEU A 245 30.07 19.20 -10.67
CA LEU A 245 31.40 19.07 -10.11
C LEU A 245 32.50 19.77 -10.95
N ARG A 246 32.26 19.95 -12.24
CA ARG A 246 33.19 20.52 -13.23
C ARG A 246 32.45 21.50 -14.14
N PRO A 247 31.95 22.63 -13.61
CA PRO A 247 31.18 23.61 -14.38
C PRO A 247 31.96 24.19 -15.55
N GLU A 248 33.29 24.12 -15.51
CA GLU A 248 34.17 24.56 -16.61
C GLU A 248 34.11 23.65 -17.85
N LEU A 249 33.51 22.45 -17.75
CA LEU A 249 33.38 21.50 -18.87
C LEU A 249 31.97 21.52 -19.52
N GLY A 250 31.06 22.35 -19.02
CA GLY A 250 29.67 22.41 -19.45
C GLY A 250 29.32 23.52 -20.42
#